data_f1c401c1a3bc74aa31fa8e568ee8b4d2
#
_entry.id   f1c401c1a3bc74aa31fa8e568ee8b4d2
#
_cell.length_a   1.000
_cell.length_b   1.000
_cell.length_c   1.000
_cell.angle_alpha   90.00
_cell.angle_beta   90.00
_cell.angle_gamma   90.00
#
_symmetry.space_group_name_H-M   'P 1'
#
loop_
_entity.id
_entity.type
_entity.pdbx_description
1 polymer ?
#
loop_
_entity_poly.entity_id
_entity_poly.type
_entity_poly.pdbx_seq_one_letter_code
_entity_poly.pdbx_strand_id
1 'polypeptide(L)'
;MKAIDGTLRQAGGSRAAHGEPRPASALLGMLRRELLLTLRRRSEVATVLVFFVLVASLFPLAIGPEPARLRAIGPGVLWVGALLSTLLGLPRMFGEDYADGTLEQMLLSPTPFAWLVGGKIIAHWLVAGLPLVLLAPVLGLQFGLPPAALALLVGALLLGTPLLSLIGAIGAALTLGTRGGGALLALLLLPLYVPALVFGAGALAAQASGLDYSGYLSLLGAMLVVAMFLAPPVAAAAVRIAIE
;
A
#
# COMPACT_ATOMS: atom_id res chain seq x y z
N MET A 1 52.87 23.67 -42.45
CA MET A 1 51.42 23.42 -42.44
C MET A 1 51.16 21.94 -42.14
N LYS A 2 51.68 21.39 -41.03
CA LYS A 2 51.59 19.95 -40.64
C LYS A 2 51.55 19.72 -39.13
N ALA A 3 51.04 20.65 -38.32
CA ALA A 3 51.05 20.57 -36.87
C ALA A 3 49.68 20.79 -36.20
N ILE A 4 48.55 20.83 -36.95
CA ILE A 4 47.20 21.08 -36.36
C ILE A 4 46.29 19.83 -36.39
N ASP A 5 46.72 18.75 -37.07
CA ASP A 5 45.89 17.55 -37.30
C ASP A 5 45.96 16.47 -36.17
N GLY A 6 46.87 16.66 -35.22
CA GLY A 6 47.08 15.68 -34.11
C GLY A 6 46.22 15.88 -32.86
N THR A 7 45.63 17.05 -32.65
CA THR A 7 44.95 17.39 -31.40
C THR A 7 43.43 17.16 -31.39
N LEU A 8 42.82 16.96 -32.58
CA LEU A 8 41.35 16.70 -32.66
C LEU A 8 40.98 15.22 -32.59
N ARG A 9 41.93 14.30 -32.58
CA ARG A 9 41.67 12.85 -32.52
C ARG A 9 41.65 12.27 -31.08
N GLN A 10 42.05 13.03 -30.07
CA GLN A 10 42.06 12.57 -28.68
C GLN A 10 40.88 13.07 -27.84
N ALA A 11 40.01 13.92 -28.39
CA ALA A 11 38.79 14.38 -27.67
C ALA A 11 37.56 13.46 -27.86
N GLY A 12 37.73 12.32 -28.55
CA GLY A 12 36.64 11.38 -28.89
C GLY A 12 36.51 10.14 -28.02
N GLY A 13 37.24 10.05 -26.92
CA GLY A 13 37.34 8.79 -26.15
C GLY A 13 37.11 8.88 -24.67
N SER A 14 35.93 9.28 -24.22
CA SER A 14 35.40 8.89 -22.93
C SER A 14 33.91 9.28 -22.82
N ARG A 15 33.08 8.74 -23.67
CA ARG A 15 31.69 8.53 -23.25
C ARG A 15 31.76 7.43 -22.19
N ALA A 16 31.93 7.84 -20.95
CA ALA A 16 31.66 6.98 -19.83
C ALA A 16 30.28 6.37 -20.08
N ALA A 17 30.26 5.05 -20.27
CA ALA A 17 29.05 4.27 -20.29
C ALA A 17 28.34 4.53 -18.93
N HIS A 18 27.48 5.53 -18.91
CA HIS A 18 26.48 5.64 -17.85
C HIS A 18 25.60 4.41 -18.05
N GLY A 19 25.98 3.30 -17.39
CA GLY A 19 25.17 2.10 -17.35
C GLY A 19 23.78 2.53 -16.90
N GLU A 20 22.77 2.19 -17.69
CA GLU A 20 21.39 2.43 -17.35
C GLU A 20 21.17 1.96 -15.91
N PRO A 21 20.61 2.78 -15.03
CA PRO A 21 20.40 2.39 -13.63
C PRO A 21 19.56 1.12 -13.63
N ARG A 22 20.11 0.05 -13.06
CA ARG A 22 19.39 -1.22 -12.95
C ARG A 22 18.06 -0.96 -12.26
N PRO A 23 16.91 -1.46 -12.78
CA PRO A 23 15.59 -1.16 -12.25
C PRO A 23 15.49 -1.42 -10.73
N ALA A 24 16.21 -2.43 -10.23
CA ALA A 24 16.29 -2.73 -8.80
C ALA A 24 16.94 -1.61 -7.97
N SER A 25 17.99 -0.94 -8.49
CA SER A 25 18.65 0.16 -7.78
C SER A 25 17.78 1.41 -7.73
N ALA A 26 17.00 1.67 -8.78
CA ALA A 26 16.05 2.77 -8.82
C ALA A 26 14.88 2.56 -7.84
N LEU A 27 14.35 1.35 -7.78
CA LEU A 27 13.30 0.96 -6.83
C LEU A 27 13.77 1.11 -5.38
N LEU A 28 14.99 0.61 -5.07
CA LEU A 28 15.58 0.75 -3.74
C LEU A 28 15.85 2.22 -3.37
N GLY A 29 16.32 3.02 -4.32
CA GLY A 29 16.51 4.46 -4.14
C GLY A 29 15.20 5.18 -3.83
N MET A 30 14.14 4.88 -4.60
CA MET A 30 12.81 5.42 -4.38
C MET A 30 12.24 5.00 -3.03
N LEU A 31 12.32 3.71 -2.70
CA LEU A 31 11.85 3.18 -1.41
C LEU A 31 12.55 3.87 -0.24
N ARG A 32 13.89 4.01 -0.29
CA ARG A 32 14.66 4.69 0.75
C ARG A 32 14.24 6.16 0.88
N ARG A 33 14.06 6.88 -0.23
CA ARG A 33 13.58 8.26 -0.24
C ARG A 33 12.22 8.36 0.45
N GLU A 34 11.25 7.56 0.04
CA GLU A 34 9.91 7.56 0.60
C GLU A 34 9.89 7.24 2.09
N LEU A 35 10.62 6.20 2.52
CA LEU A 35 10.71 5.83 3.93
C LEU A 35 11.32 6.95 4.78
N LEU A 36 12.38 7.61 4.30
CA LEU A 36 12.99 8.73 5.01
C LEU A 36 12.06 9.95 5.12
N LEU A 37 11.31 10.26 4.06
CA LEU A 37 10.33 11.34 4.06
C LEU A 37 9.19 11.04 5.04
N THR A 38 8.64 9.82 5.00
CA THR A 38 7.52 9.43 5.86
C THR A 38 7.91 9.30 7.33
N LEU A 39 9.12 8.80 7.63
CA LEU A 39 9.62 8.76 9.01
C LEU A 39 9.79 10.16 9.63
N ARG A 40 9.99 11.20 8.81
CA ARG A 40 9.96 12.60 9.26
C ARG A 40 8.55 13.10 9.55
N ARG A 41 7.51 12.49 8.95
CA ARG A 41 6.10 12.85 9.09
C ARG A 41 5.34 11.87 10.01
N ARG A 42 5.84 11.69 11.23
CA ARG A 42 5.31 10.73 12.22
C ARG A 42 3.81 10.91 12.51
N SER A 43 3.29 12.14 12.38
CA SER A 43 1.88 12.44 12.59
C SER A 43 0.95 11.72 11.62
N GLU A 44 1.40 11.44 10.40
CA GLU A 44 0.60 10.78 9.37
C GLU A 44 0.43 9.29 9.67
N VAL A 45 1.54 8.63 9.99
CA VAL A 45 1.53 7.23 10.43
C VAL A 45 0.68 7.10 11.70
N ALA A 46 0.87 8.02 12.65
CA ALA A 46 0.09 8.05 13.89
C ALA A 46 -1.41 8.17 13.61
N THR A 47 -1.84 9.00 12.65
CA THR A 47 -3.26 9.16 12.30
C THR A 47 -3.87 7.84 11.83
N VAL A 48 -3.20 7.09 10.94
CA VAL A 48 -3.67 5.79 10.44
C VAL A 48 -3.78 4.77 11.58
N LEU A 49 -2.77 4.70 12.45
CA LEU A 49 -2.74 3.76 13.58
C LEU A 49 -3.75 4.12 14.67
N VAL A 50 -3.84 5.39 15.04
CA VAL A 50 -4.84 5.87 16.02
C VAL A 50 -6.25 5.60 15.52
N PHE A 51 -6.52 5.83 14.24
CA PHE A 51 -7.82 5.53 13.64
C PHE A 51 -8.14 4.04 13.74
N PHE A 52 -7.17 3.16 13.43
CA PHE A 52 -7.35 1.71 13.56
C PHE A 52 -7.65 1.29 15.01
N VAL A 53 -6.88 1.82 15.97
CA VAL A 53 -7.11 1.57 17.40
C VAL A 53 -8.50 2.05 17.84
N LEU A 54 -8.89 3.27 17.43
CA LEU A 54 -10.20 3.84 17.76
C LEU A 54 -11.32 2.97 17.20
N VAL A 55 -11.29 2.64 15.91
CA VAL A 55 -12.31 1.79 15.28
C VAL A 55 -12.40 0.45 16.01
N ALA A 56 -11.27 -0.24 16.20
CA ALA A 56 -11.25 -1.54 16.86
C ALA A 56 -11.74 -1.49 18.31
N SER A 57 -11.37 -0.43 19.08
CA SER A 57 -11.70 -0.34 20.51
C SER A 57 -13.12 0.16 20.78
N LEU A 58 -13.73 0.93 19.87
CA LEU A 58 -15.10 1.41 20.03
C LEU A 58 -16.13 0.28 19.97
N PHE A 59 -15.88 -0.79 19.20
CA PHE A 59 -16.83 -1.90 19.09
C PHE A 59 -17.00 -2.67 20.40
N PRO A 60 -15.94 -3.11 21.12
CA PRO A 60 -16.10 -3.72 22.44
C PRO A 60 -16.82 -2.82 23.45
N LEU A 61 -16.57 -1.51 23.40
CA LEU A 61 -17.23 -0.55 24.28
C LEU A 61 -18.73 -0.39 23.94
N ALA A 62 -19.09 -0.42 22.65
CA ALA A 62 -20.46 -0.24 22.21
C ALA A 62 -21.34 -1.49 22.41
N ILE A 63 -20.77 -2.69 22.24
CA ILE A 63 -21.51 -3.98 22.29
C ILE A 63 -21.56 -4.54 23.71
N GLY A 64 -20.60 -4.14 24.55
CA GLY A 64 -20.46 -4.65 25.91
C GLY A 64 -19.56 -5.89 26.01
N PRO A 65 -19.32 -6.37 27.26
CA PRO A 65 -18.24 -7.31 27.55
C PRO A 65 -18.59 -8.79 27.31
N GLU A 66 -19.59 -9.11 26.47
CA GLU A 66 -19.97 -10.50 26.19
C GLU A 66 -18.92 -11.19 25.31
N PRO A 67 -18.14 -12.17 25.86
CA PRO A 67 -16.99 -12.73 25.13
C PRO A 67 -17.38 -13.46 23.84
N ALA A 68 -18.54 -14.12 23.80
CA ALA A 68 -19.01 -14.86 22.63
C ALA A 68 -19.27 -13.90 21.45
N ARG A 69 -19.94 -12.79 21.70
CA ARG A 69 -20.21 -11.76 20.68
C ARG A 69 -18.93 -11.10 20.18
N LEU A 70 -18.05 -10.72 21.11
CA LEU A 70 -16.79 -10.08 20.76
C LEU A 70 -15.94 -10.98 19.86
N ARG A 71 -15.82 -12.26 20.17
CA ARG A 71 -15.10 -13.24 19.33
C ARG A 71 -15.72 -13.39 17.95
N ALA A 72 -17.04 -13.38 17.85
CA ALA A 72 -17.74 -13.55 16.58
C ALA A 72 -17.52 -12.37 15.63
N ILE A 73 -17.53 -11.14 16.14
CA ILE A 73 -17.38 -9.93 15.30
C ILE A 73 -15.95 -9.46 15.12
N GLY A 74 -15.04 -9.83 16.05
CA GLY A 74 -13.66 -9.34 16.09
C GLY A 74 -12.93 -9.39 14.77
N PRO A 75 -12.92 -10.53 14.05
CA PRO A 75 -12.28 -10.63 12.73
C PRO A 75 -12.79 -9.61 11.73
N GLY A 76 -14.10 -9.45 11.61
CA GLY A 76 -14.72 -8.48 10.70
C GLY A 76 -14.38 -7.03 11.07
N VAL A 77 -14.45 -6.69 12.37
CA VAL A 77 -14.12 -5.34 12.87
C VAL A 77 -12.66 -4.99 12.57
N LEU A 78 -11.74 -5.91 12.84
CA LEU A 78 -10.30 -5.70 12.60
C LEU A 78 -10.01 -5.54 11.11
N TRP A 79 -10.66 -6.33 10.24
CA TRP A 79 -10.52 -6.20 8.80
C TRP A 79 -11.10 -4.89 8.26
N VAL A 80 -12.30 -4.50 8.70
CA VAL A 80 -12.90 -3.20 8.32
C VAL A 80 -12.05 -2.05 8.83
N GLY A 81 -11.56 -2.14 10.06
CA GLY A 81 -10.64 -1.14 10.63
C GLY A 81 -9.36 -0.99 9.83
N ALA A 82 -8.72 -2.11 9.44
CA ALA A 82 -7.52 -2.09 8.62
C ALA A 82 -7.77 -1.50 7.21
N LEU A 83 -8.90 -1.87 6.59
CA LEU A 83 -9.33 -1.34 5.29
C LEU A 83 -9.54 0.17 5.35
N LEU A 84 -10.32 0.67 6.30
CA LEU A 84 -10.60 2.10 6.44
C LEU A 84 -9.34 2.89 6.80
N SER A 85 -8.46 2.32 7.64
CA SER A 85 -7.17 2.93 8.00
C SER A 85 -6.25 3.05 6.79
N THR A 86 -6.18 2.01 5.96
CA THR A 86 -5.41 2.05 4.71
C THR A 86 -5.96 3.13 3.77
N LEU A 87 -7.30 3.18 3.62
CA LEU A 87 -7.97 4.17 2.77
C LEU A 87 -7.67 5.62 3.18
N LEU A 88 -7.54 5.87 4.49
CA LEU A 88 -7.22 7.20 5.04
C LEU A 88 -5.83 7.71 4.62
N GLY A 89 -4.87 6.81 4.43
CA GLY A 89 -3.51 7.13 4.01
C GLY A 89 -3.32 7.36 2.50
N LEU A 90 -4.21 6.82 1.67
CA LEU A 90 -4.02 6.75 0.21
C LEU A 90 -3.94 8.10 -0.52
N PRO A 91 -4.74 9.14 -0.20
CA PRO A 91 -4.67 10.40 -0.92
C PRO A 91 -3.28 11.02 -0.94
N ARG A 92 -2.49 10.76 0.07
CA ARG A 92 -1.14 11.31 0.22
C ARG A 92 -0.09 10.58 -0.61
N MET A 93 -0.38 9.34 -1.05
CA MET A 93 0.57 8.53 -1.83
C MET A 93 1.12 9.27 -3.06
N PHE A 94 0.27 10.03 -3.74
CA PHE A 94 0.64 10.83 -4.91
C PHE A 94 0.35 12.33 -4.74
N GLY A 95 -0.54 12.71 -3.82
CA GLY A 95 -1.06 14.07 -3.72
C GLY A 95 0.00 15.11 -3.41
N GLU A 96 0.99 14.79 -2.59
CA GLU A 96 2.08 15.72 -2.24
C GLU A 96 3.07 15.89 -3.38
N ASP A 97 3.52 14.77 -3.99
CA ASP A 97 4.41 14.81 -5.13
C ASP A 97 3.75 15.45 -6.37
N TYR A 98 2.41 15.42 -6.45
CA TYR A 98 1.65 16.16 -7.44
C TYR A 98 1.69 17.68 -7.16
N ALA A 99 1.48 18.07 -5.89
CA ALA A 99 1.43 19.47 -5.51
C ALA A 99 2.78 20.19 -5.62
N ASP A 100 3.89 19.47 -5.43
CA ASP A 100 5.25 20.03 -5.48
C ASP A 100 5.97 19.80 -6.83
N GLY A 101 5.31 19.19 -7.83
CA GLY A 101 5.88 18.95 -9.17
C GLY A 101 6.89 17.79 -9.21
N THR A 102 6.98 16.98 -8.18
CA THR A 102 7.90 15.83 -8.14
C THR A 102 7.47 14.73 -9.12
N LEU A 103 6.17 14.56 -9.37
CA LEU A 103 5.68 13.54 -10.30
C LEU A 103 6.11 13.82 -11.74
N GLU A 104 6.12 15.09 -12.16
CA GLU A 104 6.62 15.53 -13.48
C GLU A 104 8.12 15.22 -13.61
N GLN A 105 8.90 15.48 -12.57
CA GLN A 105 10.34 15.16 -12.56
C GLN A 105 10.57 13.64 -12.63
N MET A 106 9.73 12.85 -11.96
CA MET A 106 9.80 11.37 -12.01
C MET A 106 9.48 10.85 -13.42
N LEU A 107 8.56 11.49 -14.16
CA LEU A 107 8.24 11.13 -15.55
C LEU A 107 9.40 11.38 -16.51
N LEU A 108 10.23 12.41 -16.24
CA LEU A 108 11.42 12.74 -17.02
C LEU A 108 12.63 11.84 -16.66
N SER A 109 12.52 11.00 -15.65
CA SER A 109 13.57 10.07 -15.24
C SER A 109 13.82 9.00 -16.32
N PRO A 110 15.08 8.56 -16.53
CA PRO A 110 15.39 7.44 -17.43
C PRO A 110 14.83 6.10 -16.93
N THR A 111 14.38 6.02 -15.68
CA THR A 111 13.79 4.82 -15.09
C THR A 111 12.33 4.68 -15.54
N PRO A 112 11.87 3.48 -15.93
CA PRO A 112 10.46 3.27 -16.24
C PRO A 112 9.55 3.69 -15.08
N PHE A 113 8.62 4.59 -15.33
CA PHE A 113 7.80 5.24 -14.31
C PHE A 113 7.00 4.25 -13.42
N ALA A 114 6.59 3.11 -14.00
CA ALA A 114 5.92 2.03 -13.26
C ALA A 114 6.77 1.46 -12.10
N TRP A 115 8.10 1.43 -12.23
CA TRP A 115 8.98 0.99 -11.14
C TRP A 115 9.03 2.01 -9.99
N LEU A 116 9.02 3.29 -10.33
CA LEU A 116 8.98 4.36 -9.33
C LEU A 116 7.65 4.34 -8.56
N VAL A 117 6.54 4.17 -9.29
CA VAL A 117 5.20 3.98 -8.69
C VAL A 117 5.17 2.72 -7.82
N GLY A 118 5.74 1.60 -8.28
CA GLY A 118 5.88 0.38 -7.47
C GLY A 118 6.63 0.63 -6.16
N GLY A 119 7.71 1.41 -6.21
CA GLY A 119 8.46 1.83 -5.02
C GLY A 119 7.61 2.62 -4.02
N LYS A 120 6.76 3.55 -4.51
CA LYS A 120 5.82 4.30 -3.67
C LYS A 120 4.76 3.41 -3.03
N ILE A 121 4.22 2.44 -3.76
CA ILE A 121 3.23 1.48 -3.24
C ILE A 121 3.84 0.64 -2.12
N ILE A 122 5.06 0.12 -2.32
CA ILE A 122 5.78 -0.66 -1.30
C ILE A 122 6.05 0.22 -0.07
N ALA A 123 6.51 1.46 -0.26
CA ALA A 123 6.74 2.39 0.83
C ALA A 123 5.46 2.68 1.62
N HIS A 124 4.34 2.95 0.95
CA HIS A 124 3.05 3.14 1.58
C HIS A 124 2.64 1.92 2.41
N TRP A 125 2.77 0.71 1.86
CA TRP A 125 2.47 -0.50 2.60
C TRP A 125 3.36 -0.68 3.84
N LEU A 126 4.66 -0.45 3.72
CA LEU A 126 5.59 -0.57 4.86
C LEU A 126 5.27 0.42 5.98
N VAL A 127 4.77 1.60 5.64
CA VAL A 127 4.51 2.69 6.60
C VAL A 127 3.08 2.67 7.14
N ALA A 128 2.10 2.34 6.33
CA ALA A 128 0.70 2.29 6.73
C ALA A 128 0.23 0.85 6.99
N GLY A 129 0.45 -0.07 6.04
CA GLY A 129 -0.07 -1.43 6.10
C GLY A 129 0.63 -2.33 7.12
N LEU A 130 1.97 -2.37 7.11
CA LEU A 130 2.73 -3.25 8.00
C LEU A 130 2.51 -2.94 9.49
N PRO A 131 2.47 -1.68 9.95
CA PRO A 131 2.15 -1.37 11.34
C PRO A 131 0.74 -1.81 11.75
N LEU A 132 -0.26 -1.79 10.84
CA LEU A 132 -1.59 -2.33 11.11
C LEU A 132 -1.54 -3.84 11.37
N VAL A 133 -0.77 -4.58 10.55
CA VAL A 133 -0.55 -6.03 10.75
C VAL A 133 0.06 -6.32 12.11
N LEU A 134 1.07 -5.53 12.51
CA LEU A 134 1.76 -5.71 13.79
C LEU A 134 0.86 -5.35 14.99
N LEU A 135 -0.04 -4.39 14.83
CA LEU A 135 -0.95 -3.95 15.89
C LEU A 135 -2.20 -4.84 16.00
N ALA A 136 -2.60 -5.50 14.90
CA ALA A 136 -3.80 -6.32 14.84
C ALA A 136 -3.89 -7.43 15.91
N PRO A 137 -2.82 -8.20 16.24
CA PRO A 137 -2.90 -9.19 17.30
C PRO A 137 -3.16 -8.57 18.69
N VAL A 138 -2.58 -7.39 18.97
CA VAL A 138 -2.83 -6.68 20.24
C VAL A 138 -4.30 -6.30 20.35
N LEU A 139 -4.87 -5.75 19.27
CA LEU A 139 -6.29 -5.43 19.22
C LEU A 139 -7.18 -6.68 19.22
N GLY A 140 -6.73 -7.77 18.59
CA GLY A 140 -7.41 -9.06 18.59
C GLY A 140 -7.59 -9.66 19.99
N LEU A 141 -6.66 -9.38 20.91
CA LEU A 141 -6.79 -9.76 22.31
C LEU A 141 -7.99 -9.09 23.01
N GLN A 142 -8.35 -7.87 22.62
CA GLN A 142 -9.55 -7.18 23.15
C GLN A 142 -10.84 -7.92 22.80
N PHE A 143 -10.84 -8.64 21.65
CA PHE A 143 -11.96 -9.47 21.22
C PHE A 143 -11.90 -10.90 21.78
N GLY A 144 -10.88 -11.22 22.58
CA GLY A 144 -10.68 -12.55 23.16
C GLY A 144 -10.38 -13.62 22.12
N LEU A 145 -9.75 -13.26 20.99
CA LEU A 145 -9.37 -14.21 19.93
C LEU A 145 -8.31 -15.19 20.45
N PRO A 146 -8.46 -16.51 20.20
CA PRO A 146 -7.47 -17.50 20.59
C PRO A 146 -6.18 -17.36 19.75
N PRO A 147 -5.02 -17.87 20.25
CA PRO A 147 -3.73 -17.72 19.57
C PRO A 147 -3.71 -18.17 18.11
N ALA A 148 -4.42 -19.25 17.80
CA ALA A 148 -4.54 -19.75 16.41
C ALA A 148 -5.27 -18.77 15.50
N ALA A 149 -6.33 -18.10 15.99
CA ALA A 149 -7.03 -17.07 15.24
C ALA A 149 -6.19 -15.79 15.09
N LEU A 150 -5.40 -15.42 16.11
CA LEU A 150 -4.47 -14.29 16.01
C LEU A 150 -3.38 -14.54 14.96
N ALA A 151 -2.82 -15.75 14.91
CA ALA A 151 -1.85 -16.13 13.89
C ALA A 151 -2.45 -16.07 12.48
N LEU A 152 -3.68 -16.59 12.30
CA LEU A 152 -4.40 -16.52 11.04
C LEU A 152 -4.74 -15.07 10.66
N LEU A 153 -5.14 -14.23 11.62
CA LEU A 153 -5.40 -12.80 11.41
C LEU A 153 -4.16 -12.10 10.86
N VAL A 154 -3.00 -12.31 11.48
CA VAL A 154 -1.72 -11.75 11.00
C VAL A 154 -1.41 -12.22 9.59
N GLY A 155 -1.52 -13.52 9.30
CA GLY A 155 -1.28 -14.07 7.97
C GLY A 155 -2.23 -13.51 6.90
N ALA A 156 -3.52 -13.44 7.22
CA ALA A 156 -4.53 -12.88 6.32
C ALA A 156 -4.32 -11.38 6.07
N LEU A 157 -4.01 -10.58 7.11
CA LEU A 157 -3.70 -9.16 6.96
C LEU A 157 -2.37 -8.92 6.23
N LEU A 158 -1.38 -9.81 6.41
CA LEU A 158 -0.10 -9.72 5.68
C LEU A 158 -0.28 -9.91 4.16
N LEU A 159 -1.27 -10.70 3.73
CA LEU A 159 -1.67 -10.82 2.33
C LEU A 159 -2.60 -9.68 1.90
N GLY A 160 -3.52 -9.28 2.76
CA GLY A 160 -4.56 -8.31 2.42
C GLY A 160 -4.08 -6.86 2.41
N THR A 161 -3.27 -6.42 3.37
CA THR A 161 -2.85 -5.01 3.44
C THR A 161 -1.98 -4.57 2.24
N PRO A 162 -1.06 -5.38 1.68
CA PRO A 162 -0.40 -5.01 0.44
C PRO A 162 -1.36 -5.00 -0.76
N LEU A 163 -2.34 -5.92 -0.80
CA LEU A 163 -3.39 -5.91 -1.81
C LEU A 163 -4.20 -4.60 -1.75
N LEU A 164 -4.60 -4.15 -0.55
CA LEU A 164 -5.30 -2.88 -0.36
C LEU A 164 -4.44 -1.69 -0.83
N SER A 165 -3.14 -1.70 -0.54
CA SER A 165 -2.21 -0.65 -1.01
C SER A 165 -2.07 -0.62 -2.53
N LEU A 166 -2.02 -1.79 -3.19
CA LEU A 166 -1.91 -1.93 -4.64
C LEU A 166 -3.17 -1.43 -5.35
N ILE A 167 -4.35 -1.91 -4.95
CA ILE A 167 -5.63 -1.44 -5.50
C ILE A 167 -5.83 0.04 -5.17
N GLY A 168 -5.47 0.43 -3.94
CA GLY A 168 -5.54 1.80 -3.47
C GLY A 168 -4.72 2.78 -4.30
N ALA A 169 -3.54 2.37 -4.75
CA ALA A 169 -2.69 3.20 -5.61
C ALA A 169 -3.38 3.54 -6.94
N ILE A 170 -4.11 2.60 -7.54
CA ILE A 170 -4.89 2.86 -8.76
C ILE A 170 -5.95 3.94 -8.48
N GLY A 171 -6.72 3.78 -7.39
CA GLY A 171 -7.73 4.76 -7.02
C GLY A 171 -7.14 6.14 -6.69
N ALA A 172 -6.04 6.19 -5.95
CA ALA A 172 -5.35 7.43 -5.62
C ALA A 172 -4.82 8.15 -6.87
N ALA A 173 -4.31 7.40 -7.86
CA ALA A 173 -3.88 7.95 -9.14
C ALA A 173 -5.06 8.51 -9.96
N LEU A 174 -6.18 7.78 -10.02
CA LEU A 174 -7.39 8.20 -10.76
C LEU A 174 -8.09 9.42 -10.17
N THR A 175 -7.94 9.66 -8.87
CA THR A 175 -8.56 10.81 -8.18
C THR A 175 -7.60 11.98 -7.98
N LEU A 176 -6.38 11.88 -8.52
CA LEU A 176 -5.34 12.91 -8.41
C LEU A 176 -5.81 14.22 -9.07
N GLY A 177 -5.56 15.35 -8.41
CA GLY A 177 -5.96 16.67 -8.90
C GLY A 177 -7.47 16.99 -8.82
N THR A 178 -8.33 16.04 -8.44
CA THR A 178 -9.77 16.28 -8.36
C THR A 178 -10.19 17.01 -7.08
N ARG A 179 -11.12 17.96 -7.19
CA ARG A 179 -11.74 18.59 -6.01
C ARG A 179 -12.60 17.55 -5.26
N GLY A 180 -12.31 17.36 -3.96
CA GLY A 180 -13.00 16.32 -3.18
C GLY A 180 -12.49 14.88 -3.43
N GLY A 181 -11.27 14.72 -3.97
CA GLY A 181 -10.67 13.43 -4.34
C GLY A 181 -10.75 12.35 -3.27
N GLY A 182 -10.68 12.71 -1.98
CA GLY A 182 -10.80 11.73 -0.89
C GLY A 182 -12.16 11.02 -0.83
N ALA A 183 -13.27 11.74 -1.08
CA ALA A 183 -14.60 11.13 -1.12
C ALA A 183 -14.79 10.27 -2.37
N LEU A 184 -14.32 10.74 -3.53
CA LEU A 184 -14.33 9.96 -4.78
C LEU A 184 -13.48 8.69 -4.65
N LEU A 185 -12.32 8.80 -4.01
CA LEU A 185 -11.44 7.67 -3.73
C LEU A 185 -12.16 6.60 -2.89
N ALA A 186 -12.81 7.00 -1.80
CA ALA A 186 -13.56 6.08 -0.96
C ALA A 186 -14.69 5.40 -1.73
N LEU A 187 -15.47 6.16 -2.49
CA LEU A 187 -16.59 5.64 -3.29
C LEU A 187 -16.10 4.62 -4.34
N LEU A 188 -14.96 4.88 -4.97
CA LEU A 188 -14.37 4.00 -5.97
C LEU A 188 -13.78 2.73 -5.34
N LEU A 189 -13.06 2.87 -4.22
CA LEU A 189 -12.29 1.78 -3.64
C LEU A 189 -13.08 0.87 -2.72
N LEU A 190 -14.11 1.36 -2.01
CA LEU A 190 -14.89 0.51 -1.11
C LEU A 190 -15.45 -0.73 -1.81
N PRO A 191 -16.10 -0.65 -3.00
CA PRO A 191 -16.54 -1.85 -3.72
C PRO A 191 -15.38 -2.79 -4.13
N LEU A 192 -14.24 -2.21 -4.54
CA LEU A 192 -13.07 -3.00 -4.95
C LEU A 192 -12.40 -3.73 -3.77
N TYR A 193 -12.56 -3.21 -2.57
CA TYR A 193 -12.00 -3.80 -1.35
C TYR A 193 -12.88 -4.91 -0.76
N VAL A 194 -14.17 -4.98 -1.15
CA VAL A 194 -15.11 -6.00 -0.64
C VAL A 194 -14.58 -7.42 -0.81
N PRO A 195 -14.04 -7.85 -1.96
CA PRO A 195 -13.50 -9.22 -2.10
C PRO A 195 -12.35 -9.50 -1.10
N ALA A 196 -11.44 -8.54 -0.91
CA ALA A 196 -10.35 -8.70 0.06
C ALA A 196 -10.88 -8.85 1.50
N LEU A 197 -11.89 -8.05 1.86
CA LEU A 197 -12.58 -8.13 3.15
C LEU A 197 -13.27 -9.50 3.32
N VAL A 198 -14.02 -9.94 2.32
CA VAL A 198 -14.77 -11.20 2.36
C VAL A 198 -13.83 -12.39 2.52
N PHE A 199 -12.76 -12.45 1.75
CA PHE A 199 -11.81 -13.55 1.87
C PHE A 199 -10.97 -13.47 3.14
N GLY A 200 -10.54 -12.29 3.54
CA GLY A 200 -9.72 -12.12 4.73
C GLY A 200 -10.48 -12.39 6.04
N ALA A 201 -11.64 -11.76 6.24
CA ALA A 201 -12.48 -12.01 7.41
C ALA A 201 -13.12 -13.42 7.36
N GLY A 202 -13.49 -13.88 6.14
CA GLY A 202 -14.05 -15.21 5.91
C GLY A 202 -13.12 -16.35 6.31
N ALA A 203 -11.81 -16.20 6.11
CA ALA A 203 -10.83 -17.19 6.59
C ALA A 203 -10.92 -17.43 8.09
N LEU A 204 -11.04 -16.35 8.87
CA LEU A 204 -11.17 -16.46 10.33
C LEU A 204 -12.53 -17.02 10.75
N ALA A 205 -13.60 -16.64 10.05
CA ALA A 205 -14.93 -17.19 10.30
C ALA A 205 -14.99 -18.70 9.99
N ALA A 206 -14.37 -19.15 8.91
CA ALA A 206 -14.23 -20.58 8.58
C ALA A 206 -13.45 -21.32 9.67
N GLN A 207 -12.30 -20.79 10.10
CA GLN A 207 -11.52 -21.38 11.20
C GLN A 207 -12.34 -21.48 12.50
N ALA A 208 -13.08 -20.43 12.86
CA ALA A 208 -13.90 -20.43 14.07
C ALA A 208 -15.02 -21.47 14.03
N SER A 209 -15.49 -21.82 12.83
CA SER A 209 -16.50 -22.88 12.57
C SER A 209 -15.89 -24.27 12.38
N GLY A 210 -14.58 -24.43 12.51
CA GLY A 210 -13.88 -25.71 12.26
C GLY A 210 -13.82 -26.13 10.78
N LEU A 211 -14.06 -25.19 9.87
CA LEU A 211 -14.00 -25.40 8.42
C LEU A 211 -12.59 -25.09 7.88
N ASP A 212 -12.28 -25.63 6.69
CA ASP A 212 -11.04 -25.31 6.01
C ASP A 212 -11.05 -23.85 5.51
N TYR A 213 -10.01 -23.13 5.85
CA TYR A 213 -9.79 -21.72 5.48
C TYR A 213 -8.76 -21.54 4.37
N SER A 214 -8.12 -22.62 3.90
CA SER A 214 -7.03 -22.56 2.91
C SER A 214 -7.49 -21.93 1.58
N GLY A 215 -8.72 -22.21 1.15
CA GLY A 215 -9.32 -21.63 -0.04
C GLY A 215 -9.42 -20.10 0.03
N TYR A 216 -9.79 -19.55 1.17
CA TYR A 216 -9.88 -18.10 1.37
C TYR A 216 -8.51 -17.43 1.26
N LEU A 217 -7.47 -17.99 1.91
CA LEU A 217 -6.11 -17.47 1.82
C LEU A 217 -5.52 -17.60 0.42
N SER A 218 -5.82 -18.72 -0.28
CA SER A 218 -5.37 -18.94 -1.65
C SER A 218 -5.96 -17.92 -2.61
N LEU A 219 -7.26 -17.59 -2.48
CA LEU A 219 -7.91 -16.56 -3.28
C LEU A 219 -7.34 -15.17 -2.97
N LEU A 220 -7.14 -14.84 -1.69
CA LEU A 220 -6.54 -13.59 -1.28
C LEU A 220 -5.10 -13.45 -1.82
N GLY A 221 -4.32 -14.53 -1.77
CA GLY A 221 -2.98 -14.61 -2.34
C GLY A 221 -2.97 -14.48 -3.86
N ALA A 222 -3.90 -15.13 -4.55
CA ALA A 222 -4.05 -15.01 -6.00
C ALA A 222 -4.38 -13.56 -6.41
N MET A 223 -5.31 -12.91 -5.70
CA MET A 223 -5.62 -11.50 -5.91
C MET A 223 -4.39 -10.60 -5.70
N LEU A 224 -3.61 -10.86 -4.65
CA LEU A 224 -2.36 -10.12 -4.38
C LEU A 224 -1.38 -10.28 -5.54
N VAL A 225 -1.15 -11.50 -6.03
CA VAL A 225 -0.25 -11.76 -7.15
C VAL A 225 -0.71 -11.00 -8.41
N VAL A 226 -1.99 -11.09 -8.75
CA VAL A 226 -2.56 -10.35 -9.90
C VAL A 226 -2.37 -8.84 -9.73
N ALA A 227 -2.67 -8.31 -8.53
CA ALA A 227 -2.52 -6.89 -8.25
C ALA A 227 -1.05 -6.42 -8.31
N MET A 228 -0.09 -7.24 -7.88
CA MET A 228 1.35 -6.92 -7.98
C MET A 228 1.82 -6.67 -9.42
N PHE A 229 1.29 -7.41 -10.39
CA PHE A 229 1.63 -7.22 -11.79
C PHE A 229 0.85 -6.10 -12.46
N LEU A 230 -0.43 -5.92 -12.10
CA LEU A 230 -1.31 -4.96 -12.77
C LEU A 230 -1.29 -3.56 -12.14
N ALA A 231 -1.20 -3.44 -10.81
CA ALA A 231 -1.39 -2.16 -10.16
C ALA A 231 -0.28 -1.12 -10.48
N PRO A 232 1.02 -1.45 -10.47
CA PRO A 232 2.05 -0.46 -10.77
C PRO A 232 1.93 0.15 -12.17
N PRO A 233 1.77 -0.62 -13.28
CA PRO A 233 1.63 -0.03 -14.60
C PRO A 233 0.30 0.72 -14.79
N VAL A 234 -0.81 0.23 -14.21
CA VAL A 234 -2.11 0.91 -14.30
C VAL A 234 -2.11 2.23 -13.53
N ALA A 235 -1.58 2.24 -12.31
CA ALA A 235 -1.44 3.46 -11.52
C ALA A 235 -0.48 4.46 -12.21
N ALA A 236 0.62 3.99 -12.80
CA ALA A 236 1.53 4.82 -13.56
C ALA A 236 0.86 5.47 -14.79
N ALA A 237 0.04 4.72 -15.51
CA ALA A 237 -0.74 5.25 -16.63
C ALA A 237 -1.77 6.29 -16.16
N ALA A 238 -2.48 6.03 -15.05
CA ALA A 238 -3.45 6.97 -14.48
C ALA A 238 -2.78 8.28 -14.01
N VAL A 239 -1.61 8.21 -13.37
CA VAL A 239 -0.84 9.41 -12.97
C VAL A 239 -0.41 10.23 -14.20
N ARG A 240 0.03 9.59 -15.29
CA ARG A 240 0.39 10.30 -16.52
C ARG A 240 -0.79 11.12 -17.05
N ILE A 241 -1.97 10.51 -17.14
CA ILE A 241 -3.18 11.20 -17.62
C ILE A 241 -3.57 12.37 -16.70
N ALA A 242 -3.32 12.25 -15.39
CA ALA A 242 -3.65 13.31 -14.43
C ALA A 242 -2.70 14.52 -14.51
N ILE A 243 -1.49 14.35 -15.05
CA ILE A 243 -0.47 15.40 -15.17
C ILE A 243 -0.54 16.09 -16.55
N GLU A 244 -1.02 15.41 -17.62
CA GLU A 244 -1.25 15.98 -18.94
C GLU A 244 -2.44 16.94 -18.96
#